data_964ba3d80f9d3af59fdee6de3aa492e7
#
_entry.id   964ba3d80f9d3af59fdee6de3aa492e7
#
_cell.length_a   1.000
_cell.length_b   1.000
_cell.length_c   1.000
_cell.angle_alpha   90.00
_cell.angle_beta   90.00
_cell.angle_gamma   90.00
#
_symmetry.space_group_name_H-M   'P 1'
#
loop_
_entity.id
_entity.type
_entity.pdbx_description
1 polymer ?
#
loop_
_entity_poly.entity_id
_entity_poly.type
_entity_poly.pdbx_seq_one_letter_code
_entity_poly.pdbx_strand_id
1 'polypeptide(L)'
;TAAIYQMMTGYTTDKVSPSGQLEPPSPKDFPNFGANIVRLRPSNEPMLPFVMLPRPLQESGVVGKGGTAGFLGKAYDPYTLYPPGSDMDMQKMAKIRVDDLEMRPDMFGVRLKRRALLRNSINDAMPVIDKAVEHYNLNTHYDRALDLVSSGRAREAFNLGQEKESLRDSYGRNTFGQSCLLARRLVEAGTRVVEVIWPKVANSDNHSWDVHKGLPKRMKDQS
;
A
#
# COMPACT_ATOMS: atom_id res chain seq x y z
N THR A 1 9.47 0.10 -16.15
CA THR A 1 9.85 -0.61 -17.38
C THR A 1 8.81 -1.69 -17.73
N ALA A 2 8.78 -2.13 -19.01
CA ALA A 2 7.89 -3.19 -19.47
C ALA A 2 8.06 -4.48 -18.65
N ALA A 3 9.28 -4.82 -18.27
CA ALA A 3 9.58 -6.00 -17.45
C ALA A 3 8.91 -5.96 -16.08
N ILE A 4 8.91 -4.80 -15.40
CA ILE A 4 8.22 -4.65 -14.11
C ILE A 4 6.72 -4.85 -14.29
N TYR A 5 6.12 -4.24 -15.29
CA TYR A 5 4.71 -4.42 -15.58
C TYR A 5 4.36 -5.90 -15.82
N GLN A 6 5.16 -6.58 -16.63
CA GLN A 6 4.98 -8.01 -16.91
C GLN A 6 5.12 -8.87 -15.65
N MET A 7 6.09 -8.59 -14.80
CA MET A 7 6.27 -9.31 -13.53
C MET A 7 5.10 -9.11 -12.58
N MET A 8 4.58 -7.89 -12.49
CA MET A 8 3.52 -7.54 -11.54
C MET A 8 2.12 -7.94 -12.02
N THR A 9 1.90 -8.07 -13.33
CA THR A 9 0.57 -8.32 -13.90
C THR A 9 0.46 -9.65 -14.65
N GLY A 10 1.59 -10.23 -15.09
CA GLY A 10 1.61 -11.39 -15.98
C GLY A 10 1.37 -11.05 -17.46
N TYR A 11 1.23 -9.77 -17.81
CA TYR A 11 0.94 -9.33 -19.17
C TYR A 11 2.03 -8.40 -19.69
N THR A 12 2.30 -8.49 -20.98
CA THR A 12 3.15 -7.52 -21.69
C THR A 12 2.39 -6.23 -21.93
N THR A 13 3.09 -5.10 -21.92
CA THR A 13 2.52 -3.83 -22.34
C THR A 13 2.82 -3.56 -23.80
N ASP A 14 1.81 -3.12 -24.56
CA ASP A 14 1.99 -2.70 -25.95
C ASP A 14 2.67 -1.34 -26.08
N LYS A 15 2.71 -0.60 -24.96
CA LYS A 15 3.29 0.73 -24.89
C LYS A 15 4.52 0.69 -23.97
N VAL A 16 5.67 0.73 -24.60
CA VAL A 16 6.96 0.94 -23.92
C VAL A 16 7.35 2.38 -24.17
N SER A 17 7.62 3.11 -23.09
CA SER A 17 8.22 4.45 -23.24
C SER A 17 9.50 4.33 -24.07
N PRO A 18 9.73 5.17 -25.08
CA PRO A 18 10.97 5.19 -25.85
C PRO A 18 12.22 5.38 -24.99
N SER A 19 12.06 6.02 -23.82
CA SER A 19 13.12 6.22 -22.83
C SER A 19 13.32 5.03 -21.88
N GLY A 20 12.49 3.97 -21.97
CA GLY A 20 12.52 2.84 -21.04
C GLY A 20 11.99 3.15 -19.64
N GLN A 21 11.51 4.36 -19.39
CA GLN A 21 10.97 4.77 -18.09
C GLN A 21 9.65 4.11 -17.79
N LEU A 22 9.28 4.05 -16.50
CA LEU A 22 7.94 3.63 -16.08
C LEU A 22 6.91 4.64 -16.60
N GLU A 23 5.85 4.13 -17.25
CA GLU A 23 4.68 4.94 -17.57
C GLU A 23 3.75 5.01 -16.35
N PRO A 24 2.99 6.11 -16.19
CA PRO A 24 1.99 6.21 -15.15
C PRO A 24 0.87 5.17 -15.32
N PRO A 25 0.26 4.72 -14.22
CA PRO A 25 -0.79 3.72 -14.28
C PRO A 25 -2.06 4.25 -14.94
N SER A 26 -2.80 3.36 -15.58
CA SER A 26 -4.06 3.63 -16.24
C SER A 26 -5.17 2.72 -15.70
N PRO A 27 -6.43 3.19 -15.65
CA PRO A 27 -7.57 2.32 -15.33
C PRO A 27 -7.79 1.17 -16.31
N LYS A 28 -7.11 1.18 -17.46
CA LYS A 28 -7.17 0.11 -18.47
C LYS A 28 -6.05 -0.92 -18.33
N ASP A 29 -5.11 -0.68 -17.42
CA ASP A 29 -4.00 -1.60 -17.19
C ASP A 29 -4.50 -2.91 -16.57
N PHE A 30 -3.75 -3.99 -16.81
CA PHE A 30 -3.98 -5.22 -16.10
C PHE A 30 -3.63 -5.03 -14.62
N PRO A 31 -4.41 -5.66 -13.72
CA PRO A 31 -4.22 -5.51 -12.29
C PRO A 31 -2.92 -6.15 -11.81
N ASN A 32 -2.32 -5.54 -10.80
CA ASN A 32 -1.29 -6.16 -10.00
C ASN A 32 -1.77 -7.51 -9.43
N PHE A 33 -0.87 -8.50 -9.35
CA PHE A 33 -1.22 -9.83 -8.80
C PHE A 33 -1.81 -9.75 -7.39
N GLY A 34 -1.36 -8.81 -6.55
CA GLY A 34 -1.90 -8.58 -5.21
C GLY A 34 -3.37 -8.16 -5.24
N ALA A 35 -3.76 -7.29 -6.17
CA ALA A 35 -5.15 -6.90 -6.38
C ALA A 35 -6.03 -8.10 -6.80
N ASN A 36 -5.52 -8.98 -7.66
CA ASN A 36 -6.20 -10.21 -8.03
C ASN A 36 -6.40 -11.15 -6.84
N ILE A 37 -5.37 -11.33 -6.00
CA ILE A 37 -5.46 -12.15 -4.79
C ILE A 37 -6.54 -11.61 -3.86
N VAL A 38 -6.52 -10.32 -3.59
CA VAL A 38 -7.51 -9.68 -2.69
C VAL A 38 -8.93 -9.81 -3.22
N ARG A 39 -9.12 -9.68 -4.54
CA ARG A 39 -10.44 -9.86 -5.16
C ARG A 39 -10.94 -11.30 -5.03
N LEU A 40 -10.07 -12.28 -5.28
CA LEU A 40 -10.43 -13.71 -5.30
C LEU A 40 -10.51 -14.32 -3.89
N ARG A 41 -9.75 -13.76 -2.95
CA ARG A 41 -9.66 -14.23 -1.56
C ARG A 41 -9.69 -13.05 -0.59
N PRO A 42 -10.82 -12.37 -0.44
CA PRO A 42 -10.95 -11.24 0.48
C PRO A 42 -10.64 -11.69 1.92
N SER A 43 -10.08 -10.78 2.72
CA SER A 43 -9.94 -11.00 4.16
C SER A 43 -11.25 -10.71 4.88
N ASN A 44 -11.55 -11.52 5.89
CA ASN A 44 -12.65 -11.25 6.82
C ASN A 44 -12.20 -10.41 8.02
N GLU A 45 -10.88 -10.21 8.16
CA GLU A 45 -10.31 -9.41 9.23
C GLU A 45 -10.42 -7.91 8.91
N PRO A 46 -10.65 -7.05 9.92
CA PRO A 46 -10.71 -5.60 9.74
C PRO A 46 -9.29 -5.03 9.55
N MET A 47 -8.65 -5.43 8.46
CA MET A 47 -7.31 -5.04 8.07
C MET A 47 -7.28 -4.52 6.64
N LEU A 48 -6.26 -3.73 6.33
CA LEU A 48 -5.96 -3.34 4.95
C LEU A 48 -5.67 -4.60 4.14
N PRO A 49 -6.42 -4.89 3.08
CA PRO A 49 -6.29 -6.18 2.39
C PRO A 49 -5.01 -6.30 1.57
N PHE A 50 -4.50 -5.19 1.05
CA PHE A 50 -3.29 -5.11 0.25
C PHE A 50 -2.49 -3.86 0.62
N VAL A 51 -1.22 -4.04 0.97
CA VAL A 51 -0.33 -2.96 1.40
C VAL A 51 0.96 -3.02 0.60
N MET A 52 1.43 -1.88 0.13
CA MET A 52 2.71 -1.72 -0.55
C MET A 52 3.63 -0.82 0.28
N LEU A 53 4.78 -1.32 0.66
CA LEU A 53 5.72 -0.68 1.58
C LEU A 53 7.05 -0.36 0.91
N PRO A 54 7.68 0.71 1.30
CA PRO A 54 7.18 1.81 2.12
C PRO A 54 6.31 2.79 1.31
N ARG A 55 6.35 2.71 0.01
CA ARG A 55 5.69 3.61 -0.96
C ARG A 55 5.28 2.87 -2.23
N PRO A 56 4.51 3.50 -3.13
CA PRO A 56 4.14 2.86 -4.38
C PRO A 56 5.38 2.52 -5.22
N LEU A 57 5.23 1.52 -6.08
CA LEU A 57 6.22 1.22 -7.10
C LEU A 57 6.43 2.46 -7.98
N GLN A 58 7.63 3.01 -7.95
CA GLN A 58 7.93 4.27 -8.62
C GLN A 58 9.35 4.30 -9.19
N GLU A 59 9.51 5.12 -10.20
CA GLU A 59 10.81 5.50 -10.76
C GLU A 59 10.86 7.01 -10.91
N SER A 60 11.91 7.65 -10.38
CA SER A 60 12.06 9.12 -10.42
C SER A 60 10.82 9.89 -9.93
N GLY A 61 10.13 9.37 -8.92
CA GLY A 61 8.93 9.99 -8.35
C GLY A 61 7.63 9.72 -9.13
N VAL A 62 7.69 9.02 -10.25
CA VAL A 62 6.52 8.63 -11.04
C VAL A 62 6.08 7.23 -10.64
N VAL A 63 4.82 7.09 -10.21
CA VAL A 63 4.22 5.78 -9.96
C VAL A 63 4.15 5.02 -11.28
N GLY A 64 4.63 3.78 -11.27
CA GLY A 64 4.71 2.96 -12.47
C GLY A 64 3.50 2.08 -12.71
N LYS A 65 3.30 1.74 -13.98
CA LYS A 65 2.35 0.68 -14.37
C LYS A 65 2.68 -0.62 -13.63
N GLY A 66 1.64 -1.37 -13.29
CA GLY A 66 1.76 -2.64 -12.55
C GLY A 66 1.72 -2.47 -11.04
N GLY A 67 1.72 -1.24 -10.50
CA GLY A 67 1.59 -0.96 -9.07
C GLY A 67 0.15 -0.76 -8.59
N THR A 68 -0.85 -0.86 -9.48
CA THR A 68 -2.26 -0.58 -9.15
C THR A 68 -3.17 -1.75 -9.52
N ALA A 69 -4.43 -1.65 -9.14
CA ALA A 69 -5.45 -2.63 -9.47
C ALA A 69 -5.99 -2.49 -10.91
N GLY A 70 -5.55 -1.49 -11.67
CA GLY A 70 -5.95 -1.30 -13.06
C GLY A 70 -7.47 -1.33 -13.26
N PHE A 71 -7.94 -2.17 -14.18
CA PHE A 71 -9.36 -2.28 -14.50
C PHE A 71 -10.24 -2.87 -13.38
N LEU A 72 -9.67 -3.43 -12.32
CA LEU A 72 -10.44 -3.85 -11.14
C LEU A 72 -10.94 -2.68 -10.31
N GLY A 73 -10.35 -1.49 -10.51
CA GLY A 73 -10.74 -0.27 -9.84
C GLY A 73 -10.03 -0.02 -8.50
N LYS A 74 -10.11 1.21 -8.05
CA LYS A 74 -9.38 1.73 -6.88
C LYS A 74 -9.65 1.00 -5.55
N ALA A 75 -10.79 0.33 -5.43
CA ALA A 75 -11.12 -0.45 -4.23
C ALA A 75 -10.13 -1.61 -3.97
N TYR A 76 -9.39 -2.01 -4.99
CA TYR A 76 -8.39 -3.07 -4.92
C TYR A 76 -6.95 -2.55 -5.04
N ASP A 77 -6.76 -1.23 -5.11
CA ASP A 77 -5.43 -0.64 -5.10
C ASP A 77 -4.71 -0.94 -3.77
N PRO A 78 -3.38 -1.11 -3.79
CA PRO A 78 -2.62 -1.22 -2.55
C PRO A 78 -2.68 0.08 -1.75
N TYR A 79 -2.83 -0.05 -0.44
CA TYR A 79 -2.53 1.05 0.47
C TYR A 79 -1.02 1.27 0.52
N THR A 80 -0.58 2.51 0.39
CA THR A 80 0.82 2.88 0.48
C THR A 80 1.06 3.75 1.71
N LEU A 81 2.10 3.43 2.48
CA LEU A 81 2.39 4.14 3.72
C LEU A 81 2.84 5.59 3.46
N TYR A 82 3.60 5.79 2.41
CA TYR A 82 4.08 7.10 2.00
C TYR A 82 3.69 7.41 0.55
N PRO A 83 3.43 8.68 0.23
CA PRO A 83 3.15 9.08 -1.14
C PRO A 83 4.36 8.90 -2.06
N PRO A 84 4.18 8.90 -3.37
CA PRO A 84 5.27 8.98 -4.33
C PRO A 84 6.10 10.25 -4.12
N GLY A 85 7.39 10.19 -4.37
CA GLY A 85 8.28 11.34 -4.21
C GLY A 85 9.75 10.95 -4.11
N SER A 86 10.55 11.89 -3.63
CA SER A 86 11.98 11.71 -3.40
C SER A 86 12.27 10.58 -2.40
N ASP A 87 13.53 10.13 -2.38
CA ASP A 87 13.98 9.04 -1.51
C ASP A 87 13.62 9.29 -0.05
N MET A 88 13.26 8.21 0.61
CA MET A 88 12.92 8.26 2.01
C MET A 88 14.16 8.43 2.88
N ASP A 89 14.04 9.31 3.84
CA ASP A 89 14.93 9.32 4.98
C ASP A 89 14.69 8.04 5.82
N MET A 90 15.72 7.21 5.93
CA MET A 90 15.67 5.94 6.66
C MET A 90 15.28 6.12 8.14
N GLN A 91 15.56 7.29 8.71
CA GLN A 91 15.18 7.59 10.10
C GLN A 91 13.67 7.74 10.29
N LYS A 92 12.93 8.10 9.25
CA LYS A 92 11.47 8.24 9.34
C LYS A 92 10.74 6.94 9.55
N MET A 93 11.31 5.81 9.12
CA MET A 93 10.73 4.47 9.37
C MET A 93 10.79 4.06 10.85
N ALA A 94 11.57 4.73 11.68
CA ALA A 94 11.61 4.46 13.11
C ALA A 94 10.31 4.88 13.84
N LYS A 95 9.55 5.82 13.25
CA LYS A 95 8.31 6.37 13.82
C LYS A 95 7.22 6.38 12.75
N ILE A 96 6.72 5.20 12.40
CA ILE A 96 5.61 5.10 11.46
C ILE A 96 4.36 5.64 12.16
N ARG A 97 3.80 6.70 11.60
CA ARG A 97 2.45 7.18 11.90
C ARG A 97 1.59 6.94 10.67
N VAL A 98 0.46 6.34 10.90
CA VAL A 98 -0.56 6.17 9.86
C VAL A 98 -1.71 7.09 10.24
N ASP A 99 -1.56 8.36 9.87
CA ASP A 99 -2.51 9.42 10.23
C ASP A 99 -3.94 9.07 9.80
N ASP A 100 -4.09 8.37 8.68
CA ASP A 100 -5.38 7.89 8.17
C ASP A 100 -6.07 6.84 9.06
N LEU A 101 -5.31 6.16 9.92
CA LEU A 101 -5.81 5.17 10.88
C LEU A 101 -5.98 5.76 12.29
N GLU A 102 -5.53 6.98 12.52
CA GLU A 102 -5.73 7.67 13.79
C GLU A 102 -7.12 8.32 13.81
N MET A 103 -7.93 7.93 14.79
CA MET A 103 -9.17 8.66 15.03
C MET A 103 -8.85 10.06 15.56
N ARG A 104 -9.38 11.07 14.91
CA ARG A 104 -9.27 12.44 15.40
C ARG A 104 -9.90 12.55 16.80
N PRO A 105 -9.35 13.37 17.70
CA PRO A 105 -9.83 13.50 19.07
C PRO A 105 -11.32 13.90 19.19
N ASP A 106 -11.86 14.59 18.16
CA ASP A 106 -13.26 14.98 18.07
C ASP A 106 -14.18 13.91 17.47
N MET A 107 -13.62 12.77 16.99
CA MET A 107 -14.34 11.70 16.33
C MET A 107 -14.43 10.45 17.20
N PHE A 108 -15.31 10.46 18.18
CA PHE A 108 -15.63 9.26 18.97
C PHE A 108 -16.42 8.25 18.14
N GLY A 109 -16.28 6.95 18.43
CA GLY A 109 -16.98 5.87 17.73
C GLY A 109 -18.50 6.06 17.63
N VAL A 110 -19.12 6.74 18.60
CA VAL A 110 -20.54 7.13 18.55
C VAL A 110 -20.84 8.10 17.40
N ARG A 111 -19.94 9.06 17.12
CA ARG A 111 -20.13 10.00 16.01
C ARG A 111 -19.97 9.32 14.65
N LEU A 112 -19.02 8.39 14.54
CA LEU A 112 -18.85 7.59 13.31
C LEU A 112 -20.10 6.75 13.03
N LYS A 113 -20.65 6.06 14.04
CA LYS A 113 -21.91 5.30 13.92
C LYS A 113 -23.08 6.18 13.52
N ARG A 114 -23.22 7.36 14.12
CA ARG A 114 -24.28 8.33 13.75
C ARG A 114 -24.15 8.81 12.31
N ARG A 115 -22.93 9.06 11.83
CA ARG A 115 -22.69 9.44 10.43
C ARG A 115 -23.04 8.30 9.47
N ALA A 116 -22.72 7.05 9.82
CA ALA A 116 -23.10 5.89 9.04
C ALA A 116 -24.63 5.74 8.96
N LEU A 117 -25.34 5.91 10.07
CA LEU A 117 -26.81 5.89 10.09
C LEU A 117 -27.41 7.02 9.24
N LEU A 118 -26.89 8.24 9.36
CA LEU A 118 -27.37 9.38 8.54
C LEU A 118 -27.12 9.12 7.05
N ARG A 119 -25.95 8.61 6.68
CA ARG A 119 -25.66 8.21 5.30
C ARG A 119 -26.69 7.21 4.79
N ASN A 120 -26.96 6.15 5.55
CA ASN A 120 -27.93 5.13 5.15
C ASN A 120 -29.33 5.75 4.97
N SER A 121 -29.78 6.59 5.90
CA SER A 121 -31.06 7.30 5.79
C SER A 121 -31.14 8.18 4.53
N ILE A 122 -30.04 8.82 4.12
CA ILE A 122 -29.99 9.61 2.89
C ILE A 122 -30.05 8.71 1.66
N ASN A 123 -29.30 7.60 1.66
CA ASN A 123 -29.32 6.64 0.55
C ASN A 123 -30.71 6.05 0.36
N ASP A 124 -31.36 5.62 1.45
CA ASP A 124 -32.73 5.06 1.43
C ASP A 124 -33.77 6.06 0.90
N ALA A 125 -33.54 7.36 1.14
CA ALA A 125 -34.44 8.43 0.68
C ALA A 125 -34.23 8.82 -0.78
N MET A 126 -33.14 8.37 -1.44
CA MET A 126 -32.77 8.77 -2.80
C MET A 126 -32.50 7.54 -3.69
N PRO A 127 -33.51 6.98 -4.36
CA PRO A 127 -33.39 5.73 -5.13
C PRO A 127 -32.32 5.71 -6.22
N VAL A 128 -31.95 6.87 -6.76
CA VAL A 128 -30.84 6.98 -7.75
C VAL A 128 -29.50 6.77 -7.10
N ILE A 129 -29.33 7.30 -5.88
CA ILE A 129 -28.12 7.11 -5.09
C ILE A 129 -28.04 5.67 -4.58
N ASP A 130 -29.14 5.10 -4.14
CA ASP A 130 -29.21 3.73 -3.65
C ASP A 130 -28.77 2.72 -4.71
N LYS A 131 -29.25 2.85 -5.94
CA LYS A 131 -28.78 2.02 -7.07
C LYS A 131 -27.29 2.15 -7.36
N ALA A 132 -26.73 3.35 -7.25
CA ALA A 132 -25.30 3.57 -7.43
C ALA A 132 -24.49 2.97 -6.25
N VAL A 133 -24.99 3.12 -5.02
CA VAL A 133 -24.39 2.53 -3.82
C VAL A 133 -24.38 1.01 -3.90
N GLU A 134 -25.47 0.40 -4.35
CA GLU A 134 -25.56 -1.04 -4.58
C GLU A 134 -24.64 -1.50 -5.70
N HIS A 135 -24.68 -0.84 -6.85
CA HIS A 135 -23.85 -1.17 -8.02
C HIS A 135 -22.34 -1.16 -7.71
N TYR A 136 -21.89 -0.17 -6.96
CA TYR A 136 -20.49 -0.04 -6.56
C TYR A 136 -20.16 -0.70 -5.22
N ASN A 137 -21.13 -1.35 -4.58
CA ASN A 137 -20.98 -2.01 -3.27
C ASN A 137 -20.40 -1.07 -2.19
N LEU A 138 -20.76 0.21 -2.22
CA LEU A 138 -20.17 1.25 -1.39
C LEU A 138 -20.42 1.02 0.10
N ASN A 139 -21.58 0.47 0.48
CA ASN A 139 -21.89 0.19 1.88
C ASN A 139 -20.86 -0.77 2.50
N THR A 140 -20.54 -1.86 1.80
CA THR A 140 -19.53 -2.82 2.29
C THR A 140 -18.15 -2.18 2.44
N HIS A 141 -17.77 -1.29 1.54
CA HIS A 141 -16.48 -0.58 1.63
C HIS A 141 -16.46 0.39 2.81
N TYR A 142 -17.56 1.10 3.05
CA TYR A 142 -17.68 1.99 4.22
C TYR A 142 -17.68 1.23 5.54
N ASP A 143 -18.38 0.11 5.65
CA ASP A 143 -18.44 -0.69 6.87
C ASP A 143 -17.06 -1.27 7.19
N ARG A 144 -16.33 -1.78 6.19
CA ARG A 144 -14.95 -2.23 6.35
C ARG A 144 -14.01 -1.11 6.78
N ALA A 145 -14.16 0.09 6.22
CA ALA A 145 -13.36 1.25 6.63
C ALA A 145 -13.67 1.67 8.08
N LEU A 146 -14.92 1.63 8.50
CA LEU A 146 -15.31 1.89 9.89
C LEU A 146 -14.74 0.86 10.85
N ASP A 147 -14.81 -0.42 10.49
CA ASP A 147 -14.25 -1.51 11.28
C ASP A 147 -12.73 -1.38 11.40
N LEU A 148 -12.05 -1.05 10.30
CA LEU A 148 -10.61 -0.82 10.28
C LEU A 148 -10.18 0.27 11.27
N VAL A 149 -10.86 1.42 11.24
CA VAL A 149 -10.52 2.56 12.11
C VAL A 149 -10.95 2.31 13.56
N SER A 150 -12.09 1.67 13.78
CA SER A 150 -12.64 1.46 15.13
C SER A 150 -11.97 0.33 15.89
N SER A 151 -11.52 -0.73 15.21
CA SER A 151 -10.90 -1.89 15.86
C SER A 151 -9.56 -1.59 16.53
N GLY A 152 -8.84 -0.57 16.05
CA GLY A 152 -7.47 -0.28 16.49
C GLY A 152 -6.41 -1.30 16.04
N ARG A 153 -6.84 -2.47 15.53
CA ARG A 153 -5.96 -3.59 15.15
C ARG A 153 -4.95 -3.19 14.08
N ALA A 154 -5.40 -2.44 13.08
CA ALA A 154 -4.51 -1.93 12.04
C ALA A 154 -3.45 -0.99 12.65
N ARG A 155 -3.86 -0.08 13.51
CA ARG A 155 -2.95 0.86 14.20
C ARG A 155 -1.90 0.13 15.04
N GLU A 156 -2.30 -0.92 15.76
CA GLU A 156 -1.37 -1.76 16.53
C GLU A 156 -0.39 -2.49 15.61
N ALA A 157 -0.86 -3.02 14.48
CA ALA A 157 0.00 -3.70 13.51
C ALA A 157 1.07 -2.78 12.93
N PHE A 158 0.75 -1.51 12.68
CA PHE A 158 1.71 -0.51 12.21
C PHE A 158 2.69 -0.03 13.28
N ASN A 159 2.46 -0.29 14.55
CA ASN A 159 3.30 0.18 15.65
C ASN A 159 4.53 -0.71 15.87
N LEU A 160 5.60 -0.43 15.13
CA LEU A 160 6.90 -1.13 15.31
C LEU A 160 7.55 -0.91 16.68
N GLY A 161 7.12 0.11 17.44
CA GLY A 161 7.61 0.35 18.80
C GLY A 161 7.23 -0.74 19.81
N GLN A 162 6.28 -1.62 19.48
CA GLN A 162 5.92 -2.77 20.29
C GLN A 162 6.91 -3.95 20.14
N GLU A 163 7.72 -3.94 19.09
CA GLU A 163 8.71 -4.99 18.87
C GLU A 163 9.96 -4.78 19.72
N LYS A 164 10.54 -5.88 20.18
CA LYS A 164 11.81 -5.85 20.92
C LYS A 164 12.89 -5.20 20.07
N GLU A 165 13.72 -4.36 20.70
CA GLU A 165 14.82 -3.68 20.02
C GLU A 165 15.76 -4.67 19.31
N SER A 166 16.10 -5.80 19.97
CA SER A 166 16.93 -6.84 19.38
C SER A 166 16.35 -7.45 18.09
N LEU A 167 15.02 -7.59 18.03
CA LEU A 167 14.34 -8.07 16.81
C LEU A 167 14.39 -7.01 15.73
N ARG A 168 14.14 -5.76 16.07
CA ARG A 168 14.25 -4.64 15.13
C ARG A 168 15.67 -4.51 14.58
N ASP A 169 16.68 -4.75 15.41
CA ASP A 169 18.09 -4.76 15.00
C ASP A 169 18.40 -5.91 14.04
N SER A 170 17.85 -7.11 14.28
CA SER A 170 18.06 -8.27 13.41
C SER A 170 17.48 -8.11 12.01
N TYR A 171 16.41 -7.31 11.86
CA TYR A 171 15.86 -6.94 10.55
C TYR A 171 16.64 -5.79 9.87
N GLY A 172 17.53 -5.13 10.63
CA GLY A 172 18.25 -3.93 10.20
C GLY A 172 17.45 -2.64 10.44
N ARG A 173 18.15 -1.60 10.92
CA ARG A 173 17.56 -0.26 11.21
C ARG A 173 17.48 0.61 9.94
N ASN A 174 17.29 0.01 8.80
CA ASN A 174 17.12 0.69 7.52
C ASN A 174 15.67 0.59 7.03
N THR A 175 15.34 1.35 6.01
CA THR A 175 13.97 1.41 5.47
C THR A 175 13.47 0.04 5.00
N PHE A 176 14.33 -0.75 4.34
CA PHE A 176 13.94 -2.06 3.83
C PHE A 176 13.69 -3.05 4.97
N GLY A 177 14.64 -3.20 5.90
CA GLY A 177 14.52 -4.11 7.02
C GLY A 177 13.31 -3.81 7.91
N GLN A 178 13.07 -2.54 8.23
CA GLN A 178 11.88 -2.15 9.00
C GLN A 178 10.59 -2.32 8.20
N SER A 179 10.61 -2.19 6.88
CA SER A 179 9.45 -2.52 6.02
C SER A 179 9.18 -4.02 6.02
N CYS A 180 10.20 -4.87 5.99
CA CYS A 180 10.03 -6.32 6.11
C CYS A 180 9.45 -6.73 7.46
N LEU A 181 9.91 -6.13 8.56
CA LEU A 181 9.34 -6.37 9.89
C LEU A 181 7.87 -5.90 9.96
N LEU A 182 7.56 -4.75 9.38
CA LEU A 182 6.20 -4.26 9.29
C LEU A 182 5.32 -5.20 8.45
N ALA A 183 5.82 -5.69 7.31
CA ALA A 183 5.11 -6.64 6.46
C ALA A 183 4.73 -7.91 7.24
N ARG A 184 5.64 -8.47 8.02
CA ARG A 184 5.38 -9.60 8.92
C ARG A 184 4.21 -9.28 9.85
N ARG A 185 4.24 -8.15 10.56
CA ARG A 185 3.19 -7.74 11.51
C ARG A 185 1.82 -7.59 10.83
N LEU A 186 1.81 -6.99 9.66
CA LEU A 186 0.57 -6.81 8.88
C LEU A 186 -0.03 -8.15 8.46
N VAL A 187 0.80 -9.10 8.02
CA VAL A 187 0.34 -10.45 7.67
C VAL A 187 -0.19 -11.18 8.90
N GLU A 188 0.50 -11.11 10.04
CA GLU A 188 0.05 -11.67 11.32
C GLU A 188 -1.28 -11.04 11.79
N ALA A 189 -1.52 -9.79 11.48
CA ALA A 189 -2.78 -9.09 11.78
C ALA A 189 -3.92 -9.40 10.79
N GLY A 190 -3.64 -10.05 9.65
CA GLY A 190 -4.65 -10.49 8.69
C GLY A 190 -4.64 -9.80 7.32
N THR A 191 -3.63 -8.96 7.03
CA THR A 191 -3.40 -8.43 5.68
C THR A 191 -3.09 -9.59 4.71
N ARG A 192 -3.77 -9.64 3.58
CA ARG A 192 -3.62 -10.74 2.61
C ARG A 192 -2.34 -10.66 1.80
N VAL A 193 -1.99 -9.46 1.36
CA VAL A 193 -0.82 -9.23 0.52
C VAL A 193 -0.05 -8.03 1.04
N VAL A 194 1.24 -8.20 1.21
CA VAL A 194 2.15 -7.09 1.48
C VAL A 194 3.29 -7.17 0.48
N GLU A 195 3.45 -6.12 -0.32
CA GLU A 195 4.59 -5.95 -1.20
C GLU A 195 5.60 -5.01 -0.54
N VAL A 196 6.85 -5.44 -0.45
CA VAL A 196 7.94 -4.59 0.03
C VAL A 196 8.79 -4.17 -1.16
N ILE A 197 8.72 -2.90 -1.48
CA ILE A 197 9.49 -2.31 -2.57
C ILE A 197 10.87 -1.96 -2.04
N TRP A 198 11.91 -2.42 -2.73
CA TRP A 198 13.28 -2.08 -2.38
C TRP A 198 13.50 -0.57 -2.60
N PRO A 199 13.89 0.18 -1.56
CA PRO A 199 14.10 1.61 -1.68
C PRO A 199 15.40 1.88 -2.46
N LYS A 200 15.47 3.02 -3.12
CA LYS A 200 16.72 3.53 -3.63
C LYS A 200 17.68 3.83 -2.48
N VAL A 201 18.90 3.38 -2.58
CA VAL A 201 19.94 3.70 -1.58
C VAL A 201 20.42 5.13 -1.83
N ALA A 202 20.52 5.92 -0.75
CA ALA A 202 21.03 7.27 -0.82
C ALA A 202 22.42 7.31 -1.50
N ASN A 203 22.65 8.29 -2.35
CA ASN A 203 23.86 8.47 -3.12
C ASN A 203 24.16 7.38 -4.17
N SER A 204 23.21 6.54 -4.53
CA SER A 204 23.35 5.69 -5.70
C SER A 204 22.88 6.43 -6.96
N ASP A 205 23.63 6.27 -8.06
CA ASP A 205 23.29 6.95 -9.32
C ASP A 205 22.02 6.39 -9.95
N ASN A 206 21.67 5.13 -9.62
CA ASN A 206 20.56 4.37 -10.17
C ASN A 206 19.78 3.65 -9.08
N HIS A 207 18.82 2.83 -9.50
CA HIS A 207 18.04 1.94 -8.63
C HIS A 207 18.96 1.00 -7.85
N SER A 208 18.54 0.60 -6.66
CA SER A 208 19.37 -0.08 -5.67
C SER A 208 20.13 -1.28 -6.19
N TRP A 209 19.53 -2.07 -7.08
CA TRP A 209 20.16 -3.26 -7.68
C TRP A 209 20.67 -3.07 -9.10
N ASP A 210 20.44 -1.90 -9.69
CA ASP A 210 20.94 -1.56 -11.03
C ASP A 210 22.31 -0.90 -10.92
N VAL A 211 23.33 -1.74 -10.78
CA VAL A 211 24.71 -1.31 -10.51
C VAL A 211 25.57 -1.41 -11.77
N HIS A 212 25.67 -0.32 -12.52
CA HIS A 212 26.46 -0.28 -13.74
C HIS A 212 27.97 -0.06 -13.50
N LYS A 213 28.37 0.44 -12.32
CA LYS A 213 29.78 0.73 -11.97
C LYS A 213 30.07 0.41 -10.50
N GLY A 214 31.25 -0.09 -10.21
CA GLY A 214 31.73 -0.32 -8.84
C GLY A 214 30.97 -1.42 -8.10
N LEU A 215 30.54 -2.48 -8.79
CA LEU A 215 29.73 -3.58 -8.28
C LEU A 215 30.19 -4.14 -6.92
N PRO A 216 31.48 -4.49 -6.69
CA PRO A 216 31.88 -5.10 -5.43
C PRO A 216 31.69 -4.21 -4.22
N LYS A 217 31.92 -2.89 -4.37
CA LYS A 217 31.71 -1.93 -3.29
C LYS A 217 30.23 -1.71 -3.01
N ARG A 218 29.44 -1.49 -4.06
CA ARG A 218 28.00 -1.20 -3.94
C ARG A 218 27.21 -2.40 -3.40
N MET A 219 27.61 -3.63 -3.76
CA MET A 219 26.99 -4.83 -3.19
C MET A 219 27.21 -4.93 -1.67
N LYS A 220 28.39 -4.53 -1.18
CA LYS A 220 28.66 -4.46 0.27
C LYS A 220 27.86 -3.37 0.98
N ASP A 221 27.66 -2.24 0.30
CA ASP A 221 26.92 -1.10 0.88
C ASP A 221 25.39 -1.34 0.89
N GLN A 222 24.90 -2.33 0.12
CA GLN A 222 23.48 -2.65 -0.02
C GLN A 222 23.06 -3.92 0.74
N SER A 223 24.00 -4.75 1.13
CA SER A 223 23.77 -5.96 1.92
C SER A 223 23.88 -5.68 3.44
#